data_15704a332139fe0d6f1189fb4efc6e8a
#
_entry.id   15704a332139fe0d6f1189fb4efc6e8a
#
_cell.length_a   1.000
_cell.length_b   1.000
_cell.length_c   1.000
_cell.angle_alpha   90.00
_cell.angle_beta   90.00
_cell.angle_gamma   90.00
#
_symmetry.space_group_name_H-M   'P 1'
#
loop_
_entity.id
_entity.type
_entity.pdbx_description
1 polymer ?
#
loop_
_entity_poly.entity_id
_entity_poly.type
_entity_poly.pdbx_seq_one_letter_code
_entity_poly.pdbx_strand_id
1 'polypeptide(L)'
;MGVQIVGLGHRMPDNHQSNQELCMHLDVTPDWIEQKTGITGRQIARDDEEVLDFAVSAAINAIQSSKSQIAEIDLIIVCTFSNDYVFPPLAVRV
;
A
#
# COMPACT_ATOMS: atom_id res chain seq x y z
N MET A 1 -25.55 -13.59 -12.01
CA MET A 1 -24.67 -13.51 -10.84
C MET A 1 -23.59 -12.47 -11.12
N GLY A 2 -23.38 -11.54 -10.23
CA GLY A 2 -22.40 -10.48 -10.41
C GLY A 2 -21.48 -10.32 -9.21
N VAL A 3 -20.41 -9.53 -9.40
CA VAL A 3 -19.48 -9.16 -8.34
C VAL A 3 -19.53 -7.65 -8.20
N GLN A 4 -19.53 -7.16 -6.99
CA GLN A 4 -19.57 -5.73 -6.69
C GLN A 4 -18.43 -5.39 -5.72
N ILE A 5 -17.71 -4.32 -6.02
CA ILE A 5 -16.75 -3.75 -5.08
C ILE A 5 -17.54 -2.85 -4.11
N VAL A 6 -17.60 -3.24 -2.83
CA VAL A 6 -18.38 -2.54 -1.82
C VAL A 6 -17.54 -1.61 -0.95
N GLY A 7 -16.22 -1.78 -0.94
CA GLY A 7 -15.34 -0.93 -0.14
C GLY A 7 -13.93 -0.89 -0.69
N LEU A 8 -13.30 0.27 -0.53
CA LEU A 8 -11.90 0.51 -0.87
C LEU A 8 -11.21 1.12 0.33
N GLY A 9 -9.97 0.71 0.56
CA GLY A 9 -9.14 1.26 1.62
C GLY A 9 -7.68 1.23 1.26
N HIS A 10 -6.93 2.17 1.82
CA HIS A 10 -5.49 2.22 1.65
C HIS A 10 -4.86 2.68 2.96
N ARG A 11 -3.57 2.38 3.08
CA ARG A 11 -2.76 2.86 4.20
C ARG A 11 -1.33 3.03 3.71
N MET A 12 -0.79 4.21 3.92
CA MET A 12 0.61 4.52 3.59
C MET A 12 1.41 4.79 4.86
N PRO A 13 2.72 4.52 4.84
CA PRO A 13 3.60 4.91 5.93
C PRO A 13 3.54 6.42 6.19
N ASP A 14 3.84 6.83 7.42
CA ASP A 14 3.79 8.24 7.81
C ASP A 14 5.03 9.02 7.38
N ASN A 15 6.20 8.37 7.30
CA ASN A 15 7.45 9.03 6.95
C ASN A 15 7.52 9.31 5.45
N HIS A 16 7.84 10.56 5.11
CA HIS A 16 7.96 11.00 3.73
C HIS A 16 9.43 11.14 3.33
N GLN A 17 9.77 10.66 2.13
CA GLN A 17 11.08 10.87 1.52
C GLN A 17 10.91 11.61 0.21
N SER A 18 11.53 12.79 0.10
CA SER A 18 11.55 13.56 -1.14
C SER A 18 12.53 12.97 -2.16
N ASN A 19 12.39 13.38 -3.43
CA ASN A 19 13.36 13.00 -4.45
C ASN A 19 14.77 13.54 -4.12
N GLN A 20 14.86 14.70 -3.49
CA GLN A 20 16.14 15.26 -3.07
C GLN A 20 16.84 14.37 -2.06
N GLU A 21 16.11 13.86 -1.08
CA GLU A 21 16.66 12.92 -0.09
C GLU A 21 17.09 11.60 -0.74
N LEU A 22 16.28 11.08 -1.65
CA LEU A 22 16.60 9.83 -2.35
C LEU A 22 17.85 9.98 -3.21
N CYS A 23 17.99 11.11 -3.90
CA CYS A 23 19.14 11.38 -4.79
C CYS A 23 20.47 11.54 -4.04
N MET A 24 20.45 11.70 -2.72
CA MET A 24 21.68 11.67 -1.92
C MET A 24 22.37 10.30 -1.97
N HIS A 25 21.63 9.24 -2.32
CA HIS A 25 22.13 7.87 -2.39
C HIS A 25 22.16 7.30 -3.81
N LEU A 26 21.69 8.08 -4.80
CA LEU A 26 21.58 7.64 -6.20
C LEU A 26 22.31 8.65 -7.10
N ASP A 27 22.81 8.15 -8.23
CA ASP A 27 23.51 8.96 -9.23
C ASP A 27 22.53 9.51 -10.28
N VAL A 28 21.46 10.14 -9.82
CA VAL A 28 20.45 10.80 -10.64
C VAL A 28 19.99 12.08 -9.98
N THR A 29 19.31 12.95 -10.72
CA THR A 29 18.77 14.20 -10.19
C THR A 29 17.29 14.07 -9.85
N PRO A 30 16.75 14.90 -8.93
CA PRO A 30 15.31 14.93 -8.68
C PRO A 30 14.47 15.19 -9.93
N ASP A 31 14.93 16.09 -10.81
CA ASP A 31 14.24 16.39 -12.06
C ASP A 31 14.17 15.17 -12.98
N TRP A 32 15.22 14.40 -13.05
CA TRP A 32 15.25 13.17 -13.84
C TRP A 32 14.19 12.18 -13.36
N ILE A 33 14.08 11.99 -12.03
CA ILE A 33 13.08 11.09 -11.45
C ILE A 33 11.67 11.57 -11.77
N GLU A 34 11.40 12.86 -11.59
CA GLU A 34 10.10 13.44 -11.86
C GLU A 34 9.71 13.33 -13.33
N GLN A 35 10.65 13.60 -14.25
CA GLN A 35 10.40 13.46 -15.68
C GLN A 35 10.11 12.02 -16.10
N LYS A 36 10.77 11.05 -15.50
CA LYS A 36 10.62 9.63 -15.86
C LYS A 36 9.42 8.97 -15.21
N THR A 37 9.04 9.38 -14.00
CA THR A 37 8.04 8.69 -13.20
C THR A 37 6.84 9.56 -12.82
N GLY A 38 6.97 10.87 -12.87
CA GLY A 38 5.98 11.81 -12.34
C GLY A 38 5.96 11.86 -10.80
N ILE A 39 6.87 11.15 -10.14
CA ILE A 39 6.91 11.04 -8.68
C ILE A 39 7.83 12.10 -8.11
N THR A 40 7.35 12.87 -7.13
CA THR A 40 8.11 13.91 -6.43
C THR A 40 8.60 13.46 -5.05
N GLY A 41 8.00 12.41 -4.51
CA GLY A 41 8.34 11.85 -3.23
C GLY A 41 7.58 10.56 -2.97
N ARG A 42 7.85 9.91 -1.85
CA ARG A 42 7.21 8.66 -1.45
C ARG A 42 7.13 8.56 0.06
N GLN A 43 6.28 7.64 0.52
CA GLN A 43 6.20 7.32 1.93
C GLN A 43 7.05 6.07 2.19
N ILE A 44 7.80 6.08 3.29
CA ILE A 44 8.73 5.00 3.65
C ILE A 44 8.32 4.44 5.01
N ALA A 45 8.17 3.13 5.09
CA ALA A 45 7.88 2.44 6.33
C ALA A 45 9.08 2.53 7.30
N ARG A 46 8.79 2.55 8.59
CA ARG A 46 9.81 2.40 9.63
C ARG A 46 10.27 0.95 9.69
N ASP A 47 11.44 0.72 10.32
CA ASP A 47 12.02 -0.62 10.44
C ASP A 47 11.12 -1.59 11.22
N ASP A 48 10.28 -1.08 12.13
CA ASP A 48 9.36 -1.86 12.93
C ASP A 48 7.99 -2.09 12.26
N GLU A 49 7.79 -1.56 11.06
CA GLU A 49 6.54 -1.70 10.30
C GLU A 49 6.69 -2.74 9.19
N GLU A 50 5.68 -3.58 9.04
CA GLU A 50 5.64 -4.62 8.01
C GLU A 50 4.50 -4.36 7.02
N VAL A 51 4.60 -4.95 5.82
CA VAL A 51 3.55 -4.81 4.80
C VAL A 51 2.20 -5.31 5.30
N LEU A 52 2.19 -6.34 6.15
CA LEU A 52 0.95 -6.86 6.75
C LEU A 52 0.24 -5.80 7.60
N ASP A 53 0.99 -5.00 8.35
CA ASP A 53 0.41 -3.92 9.19
C ASP A 53 -0.39 -2.93 8.34
N PHE A 54 0.19 -2.52 7.21
CA PHE A 54 -0.48 -1.60 6.28
C PHE A 54 -1.67 -2.26 5.60
N ALA A 55 -1.54 -3.52 5.20
CA ALA A 55 -2.62 -4.25 4.55
C ALA A 55 -3.82 -4.44 5.49
N VAL A 56 -3.60 -4.78 6.75
CA VAL A 56 -4.67 -4.91 7.75
C VAL A 56 -5.36 -3.57 7.99
N SER A 57 -4.59 -2.49 8.15
CA SER A 57 -5.16 -1.14 8.32
C SER A 57 -5.99 -0.72 7.12
N ALA A 58 -5.51 -0.99 5.91
CA ALA A 58 -6.23 -0.70 4.68
C ALA A 58 -7.54 -1.51 4.59
N ALA A 59 -7.49 -2.79 4.97
CA ALA A 59 -8.68 -3.65 4.99
C ALA A 59 -9.74 -3.15 5.96
N ILE A 60 -9.34 -2.72 7.16
CA ILE A 60 -10.25 -2.12 8.14
C ILE A 60 -10.91 -0.87 7.55
N ASN A 61 -10.13 0.00 6.91
CA ASN A 61 -10.66 1.21 6.27
C ASN A 61 -11.65 0.86 5.16
N ALA A 62 -11.36 -0.17 4.37
CA ALA A 62 -12.25 -0.64 3.31
C ALA A 62 -13.59 -1.14 3.87
N ILE A 63 -13.56 -1.93 4.94
CA ILE A 63 -14.76 -2.45 5.60
C ILE A 63 -15.60 -1.31 6.16
N GLN A 64 -14.97 -0.35 6.83
CA GLN A 64 -15.67 0.83 7.35
C GLN A 64 -16.30 1.66 6.23
N SER A 65 -15.59 1.82 5.11
CA SER A 65 -16.10 2.52 3.94
C SER A 65 -17.29 1.81 3.31
N SER A 66 -17.31 0.48 3.34
CA SER A 66 -18.39 -0.33 2.74
C SER A 66 -19.69 -0.28 3.53
N LYS A 67 -19.63 0.07 4.82
CA LYS A 67 -20.76 -0.05 5.77
C LYS A 67 -21.30 -1.48 5.87
N SER A 68 -20.51 -2.46 5.45
CA SER A 68 -20.84 -3.89 5.52
C SER A 68 -20.15 -4.52 6.73
N GLN A 69 -20.63 -5.69 7.14
CA GLN A 69 -19.97 -6.50 8.16
C GLN A 69 -18.95 -7.45 7.49
N ILE A 70 -17.94 -7.87 8.24
CA ILE A 70 -16.91 -8.78 7.74
C ILE A 70 -17.54 -10.05 7.18
N ALA A 71 -18.57 -10.58 7.84
CA ALA A 71 -19.23 -11.82 7.40
C ALA A 71 -19.93 -11.70 6.04
N GLU A 72 -20.17 -10.49 5.56
CA GLU A 72 -20.82 -10.24 4.27
C GLU A 72 -19.82 -10.17 3.11
N ILE A 73 -18.52 -10.18 3.40
CA ILE A 73 -17.47 -10.06 2.40
C ILE A 73 -17.13 -11.44 1.84
N ASP A 74 -17.26 -11.60 0.53
CA ASP A 74 -16.98 -12.86 -0.17
C ASP A 74 -15.62 -12.88 -0.84
N LEU A 75 -15.02 -11.72 -1.11
CA LEU A 75 -13.78 -11.62 -1.85
C LEU A 75 -12.94 -10.45 -1.33
N ILE A 76 -11.64 -10.71 -1.14
CA ILE A 76 -10.64 -9.71 -0.77
C ILE A 76 -9.59 -9.64 -1.87
N ILE A 77 -9.33 -8.44 -2.38
CA ILE A 77 -8.24 -8.19 -3.33
C ILE A 77 -7.21 -7.27 -2.65
N VAL A 78 -5.96 -7.74 -2.56
CA VAL A 78 -4.87 -6.97 -1.99
C VAL A 78 -3.87 -6.65 -3.08
N CYS A 79 -3.61 -5.35 -3.30
CA CYS A 79 -2.67 -4.86 -4.29
C CYS A 79 -1.44 -4.29 -3.60
N THR A 80 -0.28 -4.87 -3.87
CA THR A 80 1.00 -4.39 -3.35
C THR A 80 2.16 -4.94 -4.19
N PHE A 81 3.27 -4.21 -4.23
CA PHE A 81 4.52 -4.72 -4.77
C PHE A 81 5.49 -5.18 -3.67
N SER A 82 5.15 -4.97 -2.41
CA SER A 82 6.05 -5.16 -1.26
C SER A 82 5.69 -6.40 -0.45
N ASN A 83 5.60 -7.57 -1.10
CA ASN A 83 5.36 -8.83 -0.40
C ASN A 83 6.63 -9.30 0.32
N ASP A 84 6.47 -9.67 1.59
CA ASP A 84 7.53 -10.25 2.40
C ASP A 84 7.61 -11.77 2.28
N TYR A 85 6.54 -12.43 1.81
CA TYR A 85 6.48 -13.87 1.58
C TYR A 85 5.97 -14.17 0.18
N VAL A 86 6.56 -15.18 -0.46
CA VAL A 86 6.04 -15.73 -1.71
C VAL A 86 4.76 -16.51 -1.43
N PHE A 87 4.73 -17.25 -0.31
CA PHE A 87 3.57 -18.02 0.13
C PHE A 87 3.57 -18.12 1.67
N PRO A 88 2.43 -17.96 2.33
CA PRO A 88 1.10 -17.66 1.77
C PRO A 88 1.02 -16.22 1.23
N PRO A 89 0.20 -15.95 0.21
CA PRO A 89 0.02 -14.59 -0.30
C PRO A 89 -0.57 -13.66 0.76
N LEU A 90 -0.30 -12.36 0.60
CA LEU A 90 -0.68 -11.36 1.60
C LEU A 90 -2.19 -11.36 1.89
N ALA A 91 -3.01 -11.55 0.86
CA ALA A 91 -4.47 -11.54 1.01
C ALA A 91 -4.98 -12.63 1.98
N VAL A 92 -4.28 -13.77 2.05
CA VAL A 92 -4.62 -14.85 2.98
C VAL A 92 -4.23 -14.49 4.41
N ARG A 93 -3.17 -13.69 4.58
CA ARG A 93 -2.66 -13.28 5.89
C ARG A 93 -3.45 -12.13 6.51
N VAL A 94 -4.13 -11.34 5.68
CA VAL A 94 -5.00 -10.25 6.12
C VAL A 94 -6.29 -10.78 6.70
#